data_2f4c98e4807d7c2440e0b4d94734100b
#
_entry.id   2f4c98e4807d7c2440e0b4d94734100b
#
_cell.length_a   1.000
_cell.length_b   1.000
_cell.length_c   1.000
_cell.angle_alpha   90.00
_cell.angle_beta   90.00
_cell.angle_gamma   90.00
#
_symmetry.space_group_name_H-M   'P 1'
#
loop_
_entity.id
_entity.type
_entity.pdbx_description
1 polymer ?
#
loop_
_entity_poly.entity_id
_entity_poly.type
_entity_poly.pdbx_seq_one_letter_code
_entity_poly.pdbx_strand_id
1 'polypeptide(L)'
;MIAVAFAAFAVLSSFAADAPEKISVEPERILVAYYSWSESGNTKYIAELIRKHTNGELLEIKPKNAYPKDYNACLAQAQKEIQSGVRVELANEPVDFKKYDVIFIGSPNWFGTIAPPAASFLASADLAGKTVIPFFTYGSGGMQNCERDAKKLAEKAKAVLPAKAFRGASVREADREKEITDWIKSMVLPKFHDVVKKAGFYDYKLKSWDGKEVKTSDFKGKVVLVVNTATRCGFTPQYERLEKLYKEYHDKGFELIDIPCNQFGSQAPGSDEEINTFCTSRYSTTFPRMTKCDVNGDNQIGLYKFLKEETNKADIRWNFTKFLVDRDGKVVKRFESGDSLDELEKLIKSLLEQPKK
;
A
#
# COMPACT_ATOMS: atom_id res chain seq x y z
N MET A 1 -75.15 4.14 -30.50
CA MET A 1 -73.81 4.19 -31.07
C MET A 1 -72.87 4.53 -29.93
N ILE A 2 -72.16 3.51 -29.40
CA ILE A 2 -71.24 3.66 -28.28
C ILE A 2 -69.82 3.62 -28.89
N ALA A 3 -69.09 4.74 -28.79
CA ALA A 3 -67.73 4.82 -29.26
C ALA A 3 -66.80 4.30 -28.15
N VAL A 4 -66.04 3.20 -28.43
CA VAL A 4 -65.02 2.64 -27.57
C VAL A 4 -63.68 3.29 -27.94
N ALA A 5 -63.14 4.07 -27.04
CA ALA A 5 -61.80 4.66 -27.16
C ALA A 5 -60.75 3.61 -26.71
N PHE A 6 -59.88 3.16 -27.62
CA PHE A 6 -58.68 2.39 -27.30
C PHE A 6 -57.60 3.34 -26.85
N ALA A 7 -57.23 3.27 -25.55
CA ALA A 7 -56.02 3.90 -25.02
C ALA A 7 -54.83 2.96 -25.24
N ALA A 8 -53.92 3.35 -26.13
CA ALA A 8 -52.65 2.65 -26.32
C ALA A 8 -51.70 3.03 -25.19
N PHE A 9 -51.44 2.12 -24.27
CA PHE A 9 -50.33 2.22 -23.30
C PHE A 9 -49.02 1.91 -24.00
N ALA A 10 -48.24 2.93 -24.31
CA ALA A 10 -46.84 2.77 -24.70
C ALA A 10 -46.01 2.45 -23.46
N VAL A 11 -45.58 1.19 -23.31
CA VAL A 11 -44.59 0.76 -22.34
C VAL A 11 -43.22 1.23 -22.84
N LEU A 12 -42.75 2.36 -22.35
CA LEU A 12 -41.36 2.77 -22.47
C LEU A 12 -40.53 1.89 -21.52
N SER A 13 -40.01 0.76 -22.00
CA SER A 13 -38.96 0.03 -21.34
C SER A 13 -37.67 0.85 -21.45
N SER A 14 -37.34 1.57 -20.40
CA SER A 14 -36.02 2.17 -20.23
C SER A 14 -35.02 1.04 -20.06
N PHE A 15 -34.25 0.73 -21.10
CA PHE A 15 -33.02 -0.01 -20.97
C PHE A 15 -32.02 0.87 -20.20
N ALA A 16 -32.06 0.80 -18.87
CA ALA A 16 -30.91 1.17 -18.10
C ALA A 16 -29.83 0.16 -18.46
N ALA A 17 -28.80 0.59 -19.19
CA ALA A 17 -27.62 -0.21 -19.39
C ALA A 17 -27.05 -0.50 -17.99
N ASP A 18 -27.14 -1.75 -17.55
CA ASP A 18 -26.55 -2.18 -16.29
C ASP A 18 -25.08 -1.78 -16.28
N ALA A 19 -24.66 -1.06 -15.24
CA ALA A 19 -23.24 -0.76 -15.03
C ALA A 19 -22.47 -2.09 -15.07
N PRO A 20 -21.34 -2.16 -15.78
CA PRO A 20 -20.61 -3.42 -15.91
C PRO A 20 -20.31 -3.99 -14.53
N GLU A 21 -20.65 -5.28 -14.34
CA GLU A 21 -20.40 -5.98 -13.08
C GLU A 21 -18.91 -5.90 -12.74
N LYS A 22 -18.60 -5.40 -11.56
CA LYS A 22 -17.21 -5.23 -11.12
C LYS A 22 -16.59 -6.60 -10.86
N ILE A 23 -15.35 -6.77 -11.30
CA ILE A 23 -14.60 -8.01 -11.12
C ILE A 23 -14.17 -8.10 -9.64
N SER A 24 -14.64 -9.16 -8.96
CA SER A 24 -14.21 -9.48 -7.61
C SER A 24 -13.10 -10.54 -7.67
N VAL A 25 -11.90 -10.22 -7.18
CA VAL A 25 -10.70 -11.08 -7.29
C VAL A 25 -9.78 -10.93 -6.09
N GLU A 26 -9.16 -12.03 -5.63
CA GLU A 26 -8.17 -12.00 -4.55
C GLU A 26 -6.88 -11.30 -5.05
N PRO A 27 -6.19 -10.51 -4.20
CA PRO A 27 -4.99 -9.76 -4.59
C PRO A 27 -3.88 -10.64 -5.18
N GLU A 28 -3.63 -11.82 -4.63
CA GLU A 28 -2.63 -12.79 -5.10
C GLU A 28 -2.97 -13.40 -6.47
N ARG A 29 -4.19 -13.18 -6.94
CA ARG A 29 -4.65 -13.58 -8.27
C ARG A 29 -4.62 -12.42 -9.28
N ILE A 30 -3.95 -11.32 -8.93
CA ILE A 30 -3.73 -10.16 -9.79
C ILE A 30 -2.26 -10.07 -10.17
N LEU A 31 -1.97 -10.05 -11.48
CA LEU A 31 -0.65 -9.76 -12.01
C LEU A 31 -0.64 -8.35 -12.59
N VAL A 32 0.39 -7.57 -12.27
CA VAL A 32 0.68 -6.27 -12.88
C VAL A 32 1.99 -6.40 -13.67
N ALA A 33 1.87 -6.79 -14.93
CA ALA A 33 3.00 -6.91 -15.85
C ALA A 33 3.22 -5.58 -16.59
N TYR A 34 4.47 -5.15 -16.75
CA TYR A 34 4.77 -3.91 -17.48
C TYR A 34 6.11 -3.96 -18.17
N TYR A 35 6.22 -3.23 -19.28
CA TYR A 35 7.47 -2.87 -19.90
C TYR A 35 7.71 -1.36 -19.78
N SER A 36 8.91 -0.97 -19.38
CA SER A 36 9.31 0.45 -19.28
C SER A 36 10.74 0.62 -19.77
N TRP A 37 10.96 1.48 -20.77
CA TRP A 37 12.28 1.72 -21.36
C TRP A 37 12.94 3.00 -20.86
N SER A 38 12.16 4.09 -20.71
CA SER A 38 12.71 5.40 -20.38
C SER A 38 13.34 5.45 -18.99
N GLU A 39 14.41 6.22 -18.82
CA GLU A 39 15.03 6.46 -17.52
C GLU A 39 14.05 7.05 -16.49
N SER A 40 13.09 7.85 -16.96
CA SER A 40 12.00 8.37 -16.10
C SER A 40 11.08 7.28 -15.57
N GLY A 41 11.08 6.08 -16.17
CA GLY A 41 10.30 4.95 -15.70
C GLY A 41 8.79 5.20 -15.62
N ASN A 42 8.21 5.93 -16.57
CA ASN A 42 6.81 6.34 -16.50
C ASN A 42 5.84 5.16 -16.41
N THR A 43 6.00 4.13 -17.26
CA THR A 43 5.15 2.94 -17.22
C THR A 43 5.35 2.15 -15.93
N LYS A 44 6.59 2.05 -15.44
CA LYS A 44 6.93 1.45 -14.14
C LYS A 44 6.20 2.14 -13.01
N TYR A 45 6.25 3.47 -12.95
CA TYR A 45 5.59 4.27 -11.92
C TYR A 45 4.07 4.00 -11.85
N ILE A 46 3.39 3.96 -13.01
CA ILE A 46 1.96 3.61 -13.07
C ILE A 46 1.72 2.17 -12.60
N ALA A 47 2.57 1.21 -13.01
CA ALA A 47 2.48 -0.17 -12.57
C ALA A 47 2.64 -0.32 -11.05
N GLU A 48 3.57 0.41 -10.45
CA GLU A 48 3.79 0.44 -9.00
C GLU A 48 2.58 1.01 -8.25
N LEU A 49 1.93 2.05 -8.79
CA LEU A 49 0.68 2.58 -8.23
C LEU A 49 -0.48 1.56 -8.36
N ILE A 50 -0.62 0.90 -9.51
CA ILE A 50 -1.62 -0.17 -9.68
C ILE A 50 -1.36 -1.28 -8.66
N ARG A 51 -0.12 -1.75 -8.53
CA ARG A 51 0.25 -2.74 -7.51
C ARG A 51 -0.09 -2.27 -6.10
N LYS A 52 0.24 -1.02 -5.75
CA LYS A 52 -0.06 -0.44 -4.44
C LYS A 52 -1.57 -0.51 -4.10
N HIS A 53 -2.42 -0.26 -5.09
CA HIS A 53 -3.87 -0.22 -4.92
C HIS A 53 -4.59 -1.55 -5.15
N THR A 54 -3.94 -2.52 -5.78
CA THR A 54 -4.50 -3.87 -5.97
C THR A 54 -3.87 -4.92 -5.07
N ASN A 55 -2.72 -4.62 -4.49
CA ASN A 55 -1.84 -5.54 -3.78
C ASN A 55 -1.43 -6.78 -4.60
N GLY A 56 -1.53 -6.67 -5.94
CA GLY A 56 -1.17 -7.72 -6.89
C GLY A 56 0.34 -7.92 -7.02
N GLU A 57 0.75 -9.00 -7.67
CA GLU A 57 2.15 -9.29 -7.99
C GLU A 57 2.64 -8.36 -9.10
N LEU A 58 3.85 -7.80 -8.97
CA LEU A 58 4.46 -6.89 -9.96
C LEU A 58 5.51 -7.66 -10.79
N LEU A 59 5.39 -7.60 -12.12
CA LEU A 59 6.32 -8.22 -13.05
C LEU A 59 6.84 -7.21 -14.07
N GLU A 60 8.14 -6.95 -14.06
CA GLU A 60 8.81 -6.22 -15.12
C GLU A 60 9.09 -7.13 -16.32
N ILE A 61 8.58 -6.77 -17.48
CA ILE A 61 8.84 -7.48 -18.74
C ILE A 61 10.22 -7.06 -19.24
N LYS A 62 11.11 -8.01 -19.41
CA LYS A 62 12.50 -7.80 -19.81
C LYS A 62 12.78 -8.44 -21.16
N PRO A 63 13.08 -7.66 -22.22
CA PRO A 63 13.58 -8.24 -23.46
C PRO A 63 14.96 -8.86 -23.21
N LYS A 64 15.25 -9.98 -23.87
CA LYS A 64 16.56 -10.67 -23.76
C LYS A 64 17.70 -9.77 -24.23
N ASN A 65 17.46 -9.03 -25.30
CA ASN A 65 18.35 -8.01 -25.80
C ASN A 65 17.76 -6.64 -25.43
N ALA A 66 18.43 -5.92 -24.53
CA ALA A 66 17.99 -4.59 -24.10
C ALA A 66 18.01 -3.62 -25.30
N TYR A 67 17.02 -2.73 -25.36
CA TYR A 67 17.02 -1.65 -26.35
C TYR A 67 18.16 -0.65 -26.08
N PRO A 68 18.72 -0.04 -27.16
CA PRO A 68 19.71 0.99 -27.01
C PRO A 68 19.25 2.12 -26.08
N LYS A 69 20.19 2.68 -25.31
CA LYS A 69 19.92 3.87 -24.48
C LYS A 69 19.77 5.13 -25.33
N ASP A 70 20.47 5.18 -26.49
CA ASP A 70 20.30 6.26 -27.46
C ASP A 70 18.89 6.23 -28.03
N TYR A 71 18.22 7.39 -27.98
CA TYR A 71 16.82 7.52 -28.37
C TYR A 71 16.59 7.16 -29.85
N ASN A 72 17.45 7.65 -30.76
CA ASN A 72 17.29 7.43 -32.19
C ASN A 72 17.56 5.97 -32.57
N ALA A 73 18.55 5.35 -31.96
CA ALA A 73 18.86 3.94 -32.17
C ALA A 73 17.72 3.05 -31.65
N CYS A 74 17.14 3.38 -30.48
CA CYS A 74 15.96 2.70 -29.94
C CYS A 74 14.76 2.85 -30.89
N LEU A 75 14.49 4.05 -31.40
CA LEU A 75 13.40 4.29 -32.36
C LEU A 75 13.58 3.44 -33.62
N ALA A 76 14.78 3.42 -34.22
CA ALA A 76 15.06 2.67 -35.44
C ALA A 76 14.82 1.14 -35.22
N GLN A 77 15.30 0.60 -34.11
CA GLN A 77 15.09 -0.79 -33.78
C GLN A 77 13.60 -1.10 -33.56
N ALA A 78 12.92 -0.31 -32.73
CA ALA A 78 11.51 -0.51 -32.42
C ALA A 78 10.63 -0.41 -33.67
N GLN A 79 10.89 0.56 -34.56
CA GLN A 79 10.17 0.72 -35.81
C GLN A 79 10.31 -0.52 -36.70
N LYS A 80 11.53 -1.05 -36.84
CA LYS A 80 11.82 -2.25 -37.63
C LYS A 80 11.06 -3.47 -37.08
N GLU A 81 11.08 -3.65 -35.77
CA GLU A 81 10.40 -4.76 -35.08
C GLU A 81 8.88 -4.67 -35.22
N ILE A 82 8.30 -3.46 -35.07
CA ILE A 82 6.85 -3.25 -35.24
C ILE A 82 6.43 -3.50 -36.68
N GLN A 83 7.18 -3.00 -37.67
CA GLN A 83 6.87 -3.18 -39.09
C GLN A 83 6.98 -4.65 -39.53
N SER A 84 7.95 -5.38 -39.01
CA SER A 84 8.13 -6.80 -39.32
C SER A 84 7.19 -7.71 -38.54
N GLY A 85 6.53 -7.21 -37.50
CA GLY A 85 5.65 -8.01 -36.63
C GLY A 85 6.40 -9.06 -35.80
N VAL A 86 7.73 -8.93 -35.69
CA VAL A 86 8.54 -9.90 -34.94
C VAL A 86 8.17 -9.91 -33.45
N ARG A 87 8.20 -11.08 -32.84
CA ARG A 87 8.11 -11.22 -31.38
C ARG A 87 9.51 -11.23 -30.81
N VAL A 88 9.80 -10.23 -29.97
CA VAL A 88 11.09 -10.16 -29.28
C VAL A 88 11.17 -11.22 -28.19
N GLU A 89 12.34 -11.83 -28.06
CA GLU A 89 12.59 -12.82 -27.03
C GLU A 89 12.67 -12.13 -25.65
N LEU A 90 12.04 -12.73 -24.64
CA LEU A 90 12.02 -12.21 -23.28
C LEU A 90 13.01 -12.97 -22.40
N ALA A 91 13.61 -12.27 -21.44
CA ALA A 91 14.52 -12.82 -20.45
C ALA A 91 13.80 -13.25 -19.15
N ASN A 92 12.49 -13.04 -19.09
CA ASN A 92 11.71 -13.43 -17.93
C ASN A 92 11.63 -14.95 -17.81
N GLU A 93 11.67 -15.46 -16.58
CA GLU A 93 11.27 -16.83 -16.30
C GLU A 93 9.81 -17.08 -16.71
N PRO A 94 9.45 -18.31 -17.06
CA PRO A 94 8.07 -18.66 -17.43
C PRO A 94 7.08 -18.29 -16.32
N VAL A 95 6.01 -17.57 -16.69
CA VAL A 95 4.95 -17.18 -15.76
C VAL A 95 3.91 -18.29 -15.66
N ASP A 96 3.61 -18.73 -14.43
CA ASP A 96 2.48 -19.62 -14.16
C ASP A 96 1.17 -18.81 -14.15
N PHE A 97 0.57 -18.64 -15.32
CA PHE A 97 -0.67 -17.89 -15.47
C PHE A 97 -1.88 -18.49 -14.74
N LYS A 98 -1.82 -19.75 -14.28
CA LYS A 98 -2.91 -20.38 -13.51
C LYS A 98 -3.13 -19.67 -12.15
N LYS A 99 -2.12 -18.98 -11.66
CA LYS A 99 -2.18 -18.21 -10.42
C LYS A 99 -3.07 -16.96 -10.53
N TYR A 100 -3.31 -16.44 -11.74
CA TYR A 100 -3.92 -15.13 -11.92
C TYR A 100 -5.28 -15.22 -12.63
N ASP A 101 -6.21 -14.37 -12.22
CA ASP A 101 -7.51 -14.17 -12.88
C ASP A 101 -7.55 -12.82 -13.61
N VAL A 102 -6.81 -11.83 -13.09
CA VAL A 102 -6.73 -10.48 -13.65
C VAL A 102 -5.27 -10.15 -13.97
N ILE A 103 -5.04 -9.66 -15.17
CA ILE A 103 -3.72 -9.26 -15.64
C ILE A 103 -3.77 -7.82 -16.11
N PHE A 104 -3.15 -6.92 -15.36
CA PHE A 104 -2.82 -5.59 -15.86
C PHE A 104 -1.59 -5.70 -16.75
N ILE A 105 -1.63 -5.06 -17.92
CA ILE A 105 -0.51 -5.02 -18.86
C ILE A 105 -0.14 -3.60 -19.23
N GLY A 106 1.06 -3.18 -18.84
CA GLY A 106 1.60 -1.85 -19.03
C GLY A 106 2.61 -1.76 -20.18
N SER A 107 2.45 -0.75 -21.04
CA SER A 107 3.37 -0.49 -22.14
C SER A 107 3.50 1.01 -22.44
N PRO A 108 4.68 1.49 -22.83
CA PRO A 108 4.73 2.76 -23.53
C PRO A 108 4.07 2.61 -24.91
N ASN A 109 3.46 3.72 -25.40
CA ASN A 109 3.04 3.83 -26.80
C ASN A 109 4.27 4.07 -27.67
N TRP A 110 4.61 3.09 -28.50
CA TRP A 110 5.65 3.21 -29.51
C TRP A 110 5.04 3.17 -30.91
N PHE A 111 5.21 4.23 -31.68
CA PHE A 111 4.69 4.35 -33.04
C PHE A 111 3.18 4.07 -33.16
N GLY A 112 2.41 4.48 -32.14
CA GLY A 112 0.96 4.33 -32.15
C GLY A 112 0.46 2.96 -31.71
N THR A 113 1.33 2.07 -31.26
CA THR A 113 0.97 0.70 -30.84
C THR A 113 1.66 0.30 -29.53
N ILE A 114 1.34 -0.87 -29.02
CA ILE A 114 1.98 -1.50 -27.86
C ILE A 114 3.45 -1.83 -28.18
N ALA A 115 4.37 -1.52 -27.26
CA ALA A 115 5.79 -1.80 -27.46
C ALA A 115 6.09 -3.30 -27.64
N PRO A 116 7.04 -3.70 -28.51
CA PRO A 116 7.30 -5.10 -28.83
C PRO A 116 7.51 -6.04 -27.67
N PRO A 117 8.20 -5.69 -26.54
CA PRO A 117 8.31 -6.58 -25.39
C PRO A 117 6.96 -6.89 -24.72
N ALA A 118 6.12 -5.87 -24.54
CA ALA A 118 4.79 -6.07 -23.97
C ALA A 118 3.86 -6.86 -24.93
N ALA A 119 4.01 -6.62 -26.24
CA ALA A 119 3.31 -7.38 -27.27
C ALA A 119 3.72 -8.86 -27.25
N SER A 120 5.03 -9.14 -27.11
CA SER A 120 5.55 -10.51 -27.01
C SER A 120 5.05 -11.22 -25.77
N PHE A 121 5.01 -10.53 -24.62
CA PHE A 121 4.47 -11.07 -23.38
C PHE A 121 2.99 -11.47 -23.53
N LEU A 122 2.14 -10.59 -24.04
CA LEU A 122 0.72 -10.91 -24.30
C LEU A 122 0.55 -12.08 -25.26
N ALA A 123 1.33 -12.12 -26.33
CA ALA A 123 1.23 -13.17 -27.35
C ALA A 123 1.67 -14.55 -26.81
N SER A 124 2.56 -14.60 -25.81
CA SER A 124 3.05 -15.84 -25.19
C SER A 124 2.22 -16.28 -23.98
N ALA A 125 1.36 -15.42 -23.46
CA ALA A 125 0.61 -15.67 -22.23
C ALA A 125 -0.57 -16.64 -22.45
N ASP A 126 -0.78 -17.57 -21.50
CA ASP A 126 -2.03 -18.32 -21.42
C ASP A 126 -3.12 -17.44 -20.78
N LEU A 127 -3.89 -16.79 -21.64
CA LEU A 127 -4.93 -15.85 -21.26
C LEU A 127 -6.33 -16.47 -21.15
N ALA A 128 -6.47 -17.77 -21.39
CA ALA A 128 -7.78 -18.44 -21.32
C ALA A 128 -8.40 -18.28 -19.93
N GLY A 129 -9.63 -17.78 -19.88
CA GLY A 129 -10.35 -17.51 -18.63
C GLY A 129 -9.91 -16.25 -17.86
N LYS A 130 -8.92 -15.50 -18.34
CA LYS A 130 -8.38 -14.31 -17.68
C LYS A 130 -9.09 -13.03 -18.13
N THR A 131 -9.08 -12.03 -17.25
CA THR A 131 -9.42 -10.65 -17.63
C THR A 131 -8.14 -9.85 -17.79
N VAL A 132 -7.97 -9.20 -18.94
CA VAL A 132 -6.81 -8.35 -19.26
C VAL A 132 -7.21 -6.89 -19.19
N ILE A 133 -6.39 -6.07 -18.52
CA ILE A 133 -6.63 -4.63 -18.34
C ILE A 133 -5.38 -3.88 -18.82
N PRO A 134 -5.39 -3.36 -20.05
CA PRO A 134 -4.24 -2.65 -20.59
C PRO A 134 -4.12 -1.23 -20.02
N PHE A 135 -2.89 -0.79 -19.82
CA PHE A 135 -2.59 0.62 -19.54
C PHE A 135 -1.37 1.08 -20.32
N PHE A 136 -1.37 2.34 -20.72
CA PHE A 136 -0.32 2.87 -21.59
C PHE A 136 0.23 4.18 -21.06
N THR A 137 1.52 4.43 -21.35
CA THR A 137 2.11 5.75 -21.21
C THR A 137 2.49 6.28 -22.57
N TYR A 138 2.34 7.59 -22.80
CA TYR A 138 2.63 8.22 -24.07
C TYR A 138 3.30 9.60 -23.91
N GLY A 139 4.04 10.04 -24.91
CA GLY A 139 4.62 11.38 -24.96
C GLY A 139 3.59 12.44 -25.37
N SER A 140 3.27 12.52 -26.67
CA SER A 140 2.38 13.55 -27.23
C SER A 140 1.18 13.00 -28.00
N GLY A 141 1.26 11.77 -28.50
CA GLY A 141 0.28 11.23 -29.46
C GLY A 141 -0.97 10.57 -28.86
N GLY A 142 -1.12 10.51 -27.54
CA GLY A 142 -2.21 9.77 -26.91
C GLY A 142 -2.05 8.25 -27.00
N MET A 143 -3.14 7.52 -26.83
CA MET A 143 -3.15 6.05 -26.84
C MET A 143 -3.11 5.45 -28.27
N GLN A 144 -3.64 6.17 -29.25
CA GLN A 144 -3.76 5.73 -30.65
C GLN A 144 -4.32 4.30 -30.80
N ASN A 145 -3.57 3.37 -31.43
CA ASN A 145 -4.01 2.00 -31.65
C ASN A 145 -3.65 1.01 -30.54
N CYS A 146 -2.99 1.47 -29.47
CA CYS A 146 -2.48 0.59 -28.41
C CYS A 146 -3.55 -0.32 -27.82
N GLU A 147 -4.75 0.20 -27.54
CA GLU A 147 -5.85 -0.60 -27.02
C GLU A 147 -6.35 -1.65 -28.03
N ARG A 148 -6.55 -1.25 -29.28
CA ARG A 148 -6.96 -2.17 -30.34
C ARG A 148 -5.97 -3.32 -30.48
N ASP A 149 -4.66 -2.99 -30.49
CA ASP A 149 -3.62 -3.97 -30.75
C ASP A 149 -3.41 -4.89 -29.52
N ALA A 150 -3.56 -4.35 -28.28
CA ALA A 150 -3.60 -5.18 -27.08
C ALA A 150 -4.81 -6.14 -27.08
N LYS A 151 -6.01 -5.67 -27.47
CA LYS A 151 -7.21 -6.54 -27.60
C LYS A 151 -6.98 -7.67 -28.60
N LYS A 152 -6.36 -7.38 -29.72
CA LYS A 152 -6.03 -8.41 -30.73
C LYS A 152 -5.04 -9.45 -30.19
N LEU A 153 -4.03 -9.02 -29.43
CA LEU A 153 -3.06 -9.92 -28.82
C LEU A 153 -3.66 -10.77 -27.68
N ALA A 154 -4.67 -10.25 -27.01
CA ALA A 154 -5.35 -10.90 -25.91
C ALA A 154 -6.71 -11.51 -26.30
N GLU A 155 -6.90 -11.87 -27.58
CA GLU A 155 -8.19 -12.39 -28.09
C GLU A 155 -8.68 -13.66 -27.39
N LYS A 156 -7.77 -14.47 -26.82
CA LYS A 156 -8.11 -15.67 -26.05
C LYS A 156 -8.52 -15.39 -24.60
N ALA A 157 -8.42 -14.13 -24.14
CA ALA A 157 -8.85 -13.76 -22.81
C ALA A 157 -10.38 -13.85 -22.68
N LYS A 158 -10.85 -14.12 -21.46
CA LYS A 158 -12.28 -14.07 -21.12
C LYS A 158 -12.85 -12.66 -21.38
N ALA A 159 -12.08 -11.64 -21.06
CA ALA A 159 -12.43 -10.24 -21.30
C ALA A 159 -11.17 -9.38 -21.44
N VAL A 160 -11.24 -8.35 -22.27
CA VAL A 160 -10.24 -7.27 -22.30
C VAL A 160 -10.98 -5.98 -21.99
N LEU A 161 -10.72 -5.41 -20.82
CA LEU A 161 -11.38 -4.18 -20.39
C LEU A 161 -10.83 -2.95 -21.11
N PRO A 162 -11.55 -1.81 -21.08
CA PRO A 162 -11.07 -0.57 -21.66
C PRO A 162 -9.73 -0.14 -21.08
N ALA A 163 -8.82 0.23 -21.96
CA ALA A 163 -7.49 0.68 -21.57
C ALA A 163 -7.50 2.08 -20.95
N LYS A 164 -6.54 2.35 -20.07
CA LYS A 164 -6.25 3.70 -19.58
C LYS A 164 -4.89 4.16 -20.08
N ALA A 165 -4.80 5.42 -20.52
CA ALA A 165 -3.55 5.99 -21.03
C ALA A 165 -3.15 7.24 -20.22
N PHE A 166 -1.85 7.37 -19.94
CA PHE A 166 -1.28 8.42 -19.09
C PHE A 166 -0.18 9.17 -19.86
N ARG A 167 -0.25 10.50 -19.85
CA ARG A 167 0.81 11.32 -20.47
C ARG A 167 2.07 11.29 -19.62
N GLY A 168 3.21 10.93 -20.22
CA GLY A 168 4.48 10.76 -19.50
C GLY A 168 4.93 11.99 -18.72
N ALA A 169 4.73 13.20 -19.27
CA ALA A 169 5.11 14.46 -18.62
C ALA A 169 4.32 14.73 -17.32
N SER A 170 3.14 14.15 -17.17
CA SER A 170 2.24 14.39 -16.04
C SER A 170 1.96 13.16 -15.18
N VAL A 171 2.67 12.05 -15.36
CA VAL A 171 2.40 10.81 -14.58
C VAL A 171 2.64 10.97 -13.08
N ARG A 172 3.43 11.97 -12.65
CA ARG A 172 3.78 12.22 -11.24
C ARG A 172 3.08 13.44 -10.63
N GLU A 173 2.06 13.97 -11.31
CA GLU A 173 1.21 15.02 -10.74
C GLU A 173 0.41 14.50 -9.53
N ALA A 174 0.11 15.40 -8.58
CA ALA A 174 -0.50 15.07 -7.30
C ALA A 174 -1.80 14.24 -7.40
N ASP A 175 -2.62 14.52 -8.42
CA ASP A 175 -3.91 13.86 -8.61
C ASP A 175 -3.82 12.49 -9.27
N ARG A 176 -2.65 12.07 -9.73
CA ARG A 176 -2.48 10.84 -10.51
C ARG A 176 -2.82 9.59 -9.72
N GLU A 177 -2.41 9.53 -8.46
CA GLU A 177 -2.71 8.39 -7.61
C GLU A 177 -4.22 8.24 -7.40
N LYS A 178 -4.93 9.37 -7.20
CA LYS A 178 -6.38 9.37 -7.10
C LYS A 178 -7.04 8.88 -8.39
N GLU A 179 -6.60 9.40 -9.54
CA GLU A 179 -7.13 9.00 -10.84
C GLU A 179 -6.97 7.49 -11.10
N ILE A 180 -5.81 6.92 -10.76
CA ILE A 180 -5.55 5.48 -10.89
C ILE A 180 -6.42 4.69 -9.93
N THR A 181 -6.55 5.13 -8.68
CA THR A 181 -7.39 4.48 -7.67
C THR A 181 -8.85 4.44 -8.11
N ASP A 182 -9.38 5.55 -8.60
CA ASP A 182 -10.76 5.65 -9.06
C ASP A 182 -10.99 4.77 -10.30
N TRP A 183 -10.01 4.74 -11.22
CA TRP A 183 -10.05 3.87 -12.39
C TRP A 183 -10.07 2.38 -12.00
N ILE A 184 -9.18 1.95 -11.11
CA ILE A 184 -9.15 0.56 -10.62
C ILE A 184 -10.49 0.21 -9.97
N LYS A 185 -10.99 1.04 -9.06
CA LYS A 185 -12.26 0.84 -8.36
C LYS A 185 -13.47 0.79 -9.29
N SER A 186 -13.38 1.40 -10.47
CA SER A 186 -14.47 1.35 -11.46
C SER A 186 -14.60 -0.01 -12.13
N MET A 187 -13.53 -0.81 -12.18
CA MET A 187 -13.48 -2.06 -12.96
C MET A 187 -13.26 -3.29 -12.08
N VAL A 188 -12.35 -3.18 -11.14
CA VAL A 188 -11.95 -4.28 -10.26
C VAL A 188 -12.39 -3.92 -8.85
N LEU A 189 -13.25 -4.77 -8.29
CA LEU A 189 -13.32 -4.91 -6.84
C LEU A 189 -12.40 -6.10 -6.55
N PRO A 190 -11.15 -5.86 -6.18
CA PRO A 190 -10.44 -6.93 -5.51
C PRO A 190 -11.39 -7.43 -4.44
N LYS A 191 -11.62 -8.74 -4.31
CA LYS A 191 -12.15 -9.30 -3.08
C LYS A 191 -11.08 -9.05 -2.03
N PHE A 192 -10.92 -7.79 -1.70
CA PHE A 192 -10.60 -7.52 -0.37
C PHE A 192 -11.84 -8.08 0.39
N HIS A 193 -11.77 -9.31 0.87
CA HIS A 193 -12.22 -9.51 2.22
C HIS A 193 -11.63 -8.33 2.92
N ASP A 194 -12.36 -7.38 3.49
CA ASP A 194 -11.83 -6.22 4.17
C ASP A 194 -10.39 -6.34 4.71
N VAL A 195 -9.52 -6.88 3.87
CA VAL A 195 -8.08 -7.02 3.93
C VAL A 195 -7.51 -6.30 2.70
N VAL A 196 -7.69 -4.96 2.68
CA VAL A 196 -6.44 -4.31 3.12
C VAL A 196 -6.19 -5.01 4.43
N LYS A 197 -5.21 -5.91 4.53
CA LYS A 197 -4.68 -6.28 5.83
C LYS A 197 -4.33 -4.93 6.41
N LYS A 198 -5.31 -4.35 7.12
CA LYS A 198 -5.16 -3.06 7.78
C LYS A 198 -3.92 -3.32 8.55
N ALA A 199 -2.81 -2.65 8.17
CA ALA A 199 -1.55 -2.99 8.74
C ALA A 199 -1.83 -3.18 10.21
N GLY A 200 -1.76 -4.42 10.68
CA GLY A 200 -2.01 -4.73 12.06
C GLY A 200 -0.83 -4.26 12.87
N PHE A 201 -0.91 -4.26 14.17
CA PHE A 201 0.19 -3.84 15.03
C PHE A 201 1.54 -4.48 14.64
N TYR A 202 1.55 -5.70 14.11
CA TYR A 202 2.78 -6.46 13.81
C TYR A 202 3.41 -6.21 12.43
N ASP A 203 2.87 -5.26 11.66
CA ASP A 203 3.34 -5.02 10.28
C ASP A 203 4.26 -3.78 10.15
N TYR A 204 4.70 -3.19 11.29
CA TYR A 204 5.55 -2.00 11.30
C TYR A 204 7.01 -2.30 11.60
N LYS A 205 7.88 -1.47 11.01
CA LYS A 205 9.31 -1.43 11.28
C LYS A 205 9.63 -0.09 11.92
N LEU A 206 10.33 -0.14 13.02
CA LEU A 206 10.83 0.99 13.77
C LEU A 206 12.35 1.00 13.74
N LYS A 207 12.94 2.07 14.20
CA LYS A 207 14.39 2.19 14.36
C LYS A 207 14.67 2.52 15.83
N SER A 208 15.54 1.76 16.48
CA SER A 208 15.97 2.05 17.83
C SER A 208 16.89 3.28 17.88
N TRP A 209 17.04 3.88 19.05
CA TRP A 209 17.91 5.06 19.26
C TRP A 209 19.34 4.87 18.75
N ASP A 210 19.87 3.63 18.75
CA ASP A 210 21.21 3.26 18.27
C ASP A 210 21.22 2.81 16.79
N GLY A 211 20.09 3.01 16.08
CA GLY A 211 19.98 2.81 14.64
C GLY A 211 19.60 1.42 14.15
N LYS A 212 19.37 0.45 15.05
CA LYS A 212 18.96 -0.91 14.69
C LYS A 212 17.51 -0.99 14.27
N GLU A 213 17.17 -1.86 13.32
CA GLU A 213 15.79 -2.15 12.95
C GLU A 213 15.11 -2.95 14.07
N VAL A 214 13.92 -2.53 14.47
CA VAL A 214 13.03 -3.20 15.43
C VAL A 214 11.70 -3.45 14.73
N LYS A 215 11.28 -4.70 14.63
CA LYS A 215 10.01 -5.06 14.02
C LYS A 215 8.95 -5.22 15.09
N THR A 216 7.78 -4.63 14.91
CA THR A 216 6.67 -4.85 15.84
C THR A 216 6.22 -6.31 15.89
N SER A 217 6.54 -7.11 14.85
CA SER A 217 6.35 -8.57 14.84
C SER A 217 7.19 -9.32 15.88
N ASP A 218 8.30 -8.73 16.36
CA ASP A 218 9.16 -9.33 17.39
C ASP A 218 8.45 -9.36 18.77
N PHE A 219 7.36 -8.61 18.90
CA PHE A 219 6.52 -8.56 20.08
C PHE A 219 5.26 -9.44 20.01
N LYS A 220 5.15 -10.34 19.03
CA LYS A 220 4.00 -11.26 18.92
C LYS A 220 3.80 -12.07 20.21
N GLY A 221 2.56 -12.16 20.64
CA GLY A 221 2.17 -12.89 21.87
C GLY A 221 2.48 -12.13 23.16
N LYS A 222 2.99 -10.89 23.09
CA LYS A 222 3.18 -10.00 24.25
C LYS A 222 2.05 -8.98 24.33
N VAL A 223 1.77 -8.51 25.56
CA VAL A 223 1.00 -7.29 25.82
C VAL A 223 1.95 -6.12 25.65
N VAL A 224 1.66 -5.18 24.76
CA VAL A 224 2.59 -4.09 24.41
C VAL A 224 2.01 -2.75 24.77
N LEU A 225 2.81 -1.90 25.44
CA LEU A 225 2.50 -0.50 25.70
C LEU A 225 3.36 0.38 24.81
N VAL A 226 2.74 1.17 23.93
CA VAL A 226 3.43 2.17 23.10
C VAL A 226 3.20 3.54 23.69
N VAL A 227 4.26 4.31 23.95
CA VAL A 227 4.20 5.63 24.61
C VAL A 227 4.99 6.66 23.81
N ASN A 228 4.38 7.82 23.51
CA ASN A 228 5.14 8.97 23.03
C ASN A 228 5.66 9.79 24.20
N THR A 229 6.96 10.05 24.26
CA THR A 229 7.61 10.59 25.42
C THR A 229 8.38 11.88 25.16
N ALA A 230 8.82 12.54 26.23
CA ALA A 230 9.68 13.72 26.19
C ALA A 230 10.50 13.86 27.47
N THR A 231 11.69 14.49 27.37
CA THR A 231 12.64 14.64 28.49
C THR A 231 12.42 15.90 29.34
N ARG A 232 11.67 16.88 28.82
CA ARG A 232 11.42 18.18 29.48
C ARG A 232 9.93 18.48 29.68
N CYS A 233 9.13 17.45 29.87
CA CYS A 233 7.68 17.54 30.07
C CYS A 233 7.33 17.44 31.55
N GLY A 234 6.24 18.07 31.98
CA GLY A 234 5.71 17.91 33.34
C GLY A 234 5.33 16.44 33.65
N PHE A 235 5.07 15.62 32.63
CA PHE A 235 4.80 14.19 32.78
C PHE A 235 6.04 13.29 32.73
N THR A 236 7.26 13.85 32.53
CA THR A 236 8.51 13.06 32.48
C THR A 236 8.72 12.17 33.71
N PRO A 237 8.31 12.55 34.96
CA PRO A 237 8.40 11.65 36.10
C PRO A 237 7.62 10.32 35.96
N GLN A 238 6.69 10.20 35.01
CA GLN A 238 6.02 8.92 34.74
C GLN A 238 6.98 7.81 34.30
N TYR A 239 8.20 8.13 33.85
CA TYR A 239 9.23 7.14 33.55
C TYR A 239 9.52 6.21 34.74
N GLU A 240 9.50 6.71 35.98
CA GLU A 240 9.70 5.88 37.18
C GLU A 240 8.63 4.78 37.29
N ARG A 241 7.35 5.13 37.07
CA ARG A 241 6.25 4.18 37.14
C ARG A 241 6.25 3.23 35.94
N LEU A 242 6.58 3.73 34.75
CA LEU A 242 6.69 2.92 33.54
C LEU A 242 7.80 1.88 33.66
N GLU A 243 8.97 2.27 34.19
CA GLU A 243 10.08 1.34 34.43
C GLU A 243 9.72 0.29 35.49
N LYS A 244 9.01 0.69 36.56
CA LYS A 244 8.51 -0.27 37.53
C LYS A 244 7.57 -1.30 36.93
N LEU A 245 6.63 -0.86 36.08
CA LEU A 245 5.72 -1.77 35.35
C LEU A 245 6.52 -2.69 34.42
N TYR A 246 7.50 -2.15 33.72
CA TYR A 246 8.32 -2.94 32.82
C TYR A 246 9.07 -4.05 33.57
N LYS A 247 9.78 -3.72 34.63
CA LYS A 247 10.52 -4.69 35.46
C LYS A 247 9.61 -5.75 36.08
N GLU A 248 8.40 -5.38 36.50
CA GLU A 248 7.48 -6.31 37.17
C GLU A 248 6.82 -7.30 36.17
N TYR A 249 6.56 -6.87 34.92
CA TYR A 249 5.74 -7.64 33.99
C TYR A 249 6.46 -8.11 32.72
N HIS A 250 7.69 -7.66 32.45
CA HIS A 250 8.42 -8.02 31.22
C HIS A 250 8.55 -9.55 31.07
N ASP A 251 9.03 -10.22 32.10
CA ASP A 251 9.19 -11.70 32.08
C ASP A 251 7.88 -12.47 32.04
N LYS A 252 6.76 -11.78 32.32
CA LYS A 252 5.39 -12.32 32.20
C LYS A 252 4.77 -12.12 30.82
N GLY A 253 5.52 -11.49 29.89
CA GLY A 253 5.10 -11.25 28.52
C GLY A 253 4.54 -9.84 28.26
N PHE A 254 4.95 -8.87 29.06
CA PHE A 254 4.70 -7.45 28.81
C PHE A 254 5.89 -6.82 28.06
N GLU A 255 5.61 -5.86 27.19
CA GLU A 255 6.63 -5.05 26.51
C GLU A 255 6.24 -3.58 26.52
N LEU A 256 7.24 -2.68 26.54
CA LEU A 256 7.04 -1.25 26.47
C LEU A 256 7.94 -0.67 25.37
N ILE A 257 7.33 0.06 24.44
CA ILE A 257 8.00 0.75 23.35
C ILE A 257 7.95 2.26 23.62
N ASP A 258 9.09 2.81 23.94
CA ASP A 258 9.28 4.26 24.20
C ASP A 258 9.66 4.96 22.89
N ILE A 259 8.86 5.93 22.47
CA ILE A 259 9.07 6.68 21.22
C ILE A 259 9.10 8.17 21.52
N PRO A 260 10.28 8.81 21.64
CA PRO A 260 10.38 10.24 21.88
C PRO A 260 9.73 11.07 20.75
N CYS A 261 9.06 12.17 21.13
CA CYS A 261 8.40 13.07 20.21
C CYS A 261 8.64 14.54 20.59
N ASN A 262 9.04 15.37 19.61
CA ASN A 262 9.34 16.78 19.85
C ASN A 262 8.21 17.73 19.40
N GLN A 263 7.07 17.23 18.96
CA GLN A 263 5.96 18.05 18.43
C GLN A 263 5.23 18.87 19.51
N PHE A 264 5.37 18.51 20.79
CA PHE A 264 4.64 19.14 21.89
C PHE A 264 5.57 20.05 22.71
N GLY A 265 5.54 21.35 22.38
CA GLY A 265 6.31 22.37 23.07
C GLY A 265 7.83 22.19 22.97
N SER A 266 8.33 21.47 21.97
CA SER A 266 9.75 21.16 21.79
C SER A 266 10.39 20.52 23.04
N GLN A 267 9.65 19.66 23.75
CA GLN A 267 10.04 19.08 25.04
C GLN A 267 10.90 17.81 24.95
N ALA A 268 11.22 17.34 23.74
CA ALA A 268 12.20 16.28 23.50
C ALA A 268 13.37 16.78 22.64
N PRO A 269 14.12 17.81 23.08
CA PRO A 269 15.26 18.33 22.34
C PRO A 269 16.45 17.35 22.38
N GLY A 270 17.44 17.62 21.55
CA GLY A 270 18.68 16.85 21.49
C GLY A 270 18.61 15.65 20.55
N SER A 271 19.70 14.89 20.49
CA SER A 271 19.81 13.67 19.69
C SER A 271 19.12 12.48 20.37
N ASP A 272 18.94 11.38 19.64
CA ASP A 272 18.41 10.14 20.20
C ASP A 272 19.33 9.57 21.31
N GLU A 273 20.65 9.73 21.17
CA GLU A 273 21.65 9.33 22.16
C GLU A 273 21.54 10.17 23.45
N GLU A 274 21.39 11.49 23.32
CA GLU A 274 21.21 12.39 24.48
C GLU A 274 19.91 12.07 25.22
N ILE A 275 18.82 11.80 24.51
CA ILE A 275 17.54 11.39 25.09
C ILE A 275 17.69 10.04 25.81
N ASN A 276 18.34 9.06 25.17
CA ASN A 276 18.58 7.76 25.78
C ASN A 276 19.43 7.90 27.06
N THR A 277 20.53 8.65 27.01
CA THR A 277 21.39 8.89 28.15
C THR A 277 20.65 9.56 29.32
N PHE A 278 19.80 10.56 29.02
CA PHE A 278 18.97 11.20 30.03
C PHE A 278 18.04 10.20 30.72
N CYS A 279 17.31 9.37 29.97
CA CYS A 279 16.35 8.45 30.52
C CYS A 279 17.01 7.30 31.30
N THR A 280 18.12 6.76 30.83
CA THR A 280 18.85 5.70 31.52
C THR A 280 19.54 6.22 32.79
N SER A 281 20.17 7.39 32.74
CA SER A 281 20.88 7.96 33.90
C SER A 281 19.93 8.45 35.01
N ARG A 282 18.81 9.07 34.63
CA ARG A 282 17.87 9.67 35.57
C ARG A 282 16.79 8.73 36.09
N TYR A 283 16.30 7.83 35.25
CA TYR A 283 15.16 6.97 35.55
C TYR A 283 15.51 5.47 35.52
N SER A 284 16.77 5.14 35.20
CA SER A 284 17.26 3.78 35.08
C SER A 284 16.38 2.92 34.13
N THR A 285 15.87 3.54 33.03
CA THR A 285 15.00 2.86 32.07
C THR A 285 15.71 1.75 31.33
N THR A 286 15.07 0.58 31.24
CA THR A 286 15.62 -0.62 30.59
C THR A 286 14.79 -1.10 29.39
N PHE A 287 13.60 -0.56 29.16
CA PHE A 287 12.75 -0.89 28.04
C PHE A 287 13.26 -0.33 26.69
N PRO A 288 12.89 -0.94 25.56
CA PRO A 288 13.27 -0.48 24.22
C PRO A 288 12.87 0.97 23.94
N ARG A 289 13.85 1.77 23.49
CA ARG A 289 13.61 3.13 23.03
C ARG A 289 13.87 3.24 21.56
N MET A 290 12.94 3.89 20.83
CA MET A 290 13.04 4.14 19.40
C MET A 290 13.64 5.53 19.12
N THR A 291 13.99 5.76 17.87
CA THR A 291 14.37 7.11 17.39
C THR A 291 13.18 8.04 17.54
N LYS A 292 13.50 9.31 17.81
CA LYS A 292 12.52 10.39 17.87
C LYS A 292 11.75 10.51 16.56
N CYS A 293 10.41 10.61 16.64
CA CYS A 293 9.56 10.71 15.46
C CYS A 293 8.37 11.64 15.67
N ASP A 294 7.67 11.91 14.56
CA ASP A 294 6.38 12.61 14.58
C ASP A 294 5.23 11.60 14.79
N VAL A 295 4.29 12.01 15.63
CA VAL A 295 3.10 11.22 15.99
C VAL A 295 1.81 11.79 15.37
N ASN A 296 1.87 13.02 14.84
CA ASN A 296 0.78 13.71 14.16
C ASN A 296 1.26 14.34 12.85
N GLY A 297 0.30 14.68 11.96
CA GLY A 297 0.55 15.34 10.67
C GLY A 297 1.08 14.39 9.61
N ASP A 298 1.51 14.95 8.48
CA ASP A 298 1.89 14.19 7.28
C ASP A 298 3.15 13.34 7.47
N ASN A 299 4.05 13.74 8.37
CA ASN A 299 5.31 13.04 8.66
C ASN A 299 5.18 12.02 9.79
N GLN A 300 3.99 11.79 10.34
CA GLN A 300 3.79 10.81 11.40
C GLN A 300 4.18 9.40 10.93
N ILE A 301 4.81 8.63 11.80
CA ILE A 301 5.12 7.24 11.48
C ILE A 301 3.86 6.38 11.36
N GLY A 302 3.89 5.37 10.47
CA GLY A 302 2.74 4.51 10.19
C GLY A 302 2.14 3.83 11.43
N LEU A 303 2.98 3.48 12.42
CA LEU A 303 2.51 2.89 13.68
C LEU A 303 1.54 3.84 14.42
N TYR A 304 1.86 5.14 14.56
CA TYR A 304 0.95 6.07 15.24
C TYR A 304 -0.32 6.36 14.45
N LYS A 305 -0.23 6.36 13.12
CA LYS A 305 -1.43 6.43 12.27
C LYS A 305 -2.37 5.26 12.58
N PHE A 306 -1.84 4.03 12.61
CA PHE A 306 -2.59 2.83 12.97
C PHE A 306 -3.20 2.93 14.37
N LEU A 307 -2.38 3.23 15.40
CA LEU A 307 -2.84 3.29 16.79
C LEU A 307 -3.99 4.29 16.99
N LYS A 308 -3.92 5.44 16.31
CA LYS A 308 -5.01 6.44 16.30
C LYS A 308 -6.26 5.92 15.58
N GLU A 309 -6.10 5.26 14.44
CA GLU A 309 -7.22 4.70 13.66
C GLU A 309 -7.96 3.59 14.44
N GLU A 310 -7.23 2.79 15.23
CA GLU A 310 -7.81 1.71 16.05
C GLU A 310 -8.50 2.22 17.32
N THR A 311 -8.37 3.48 17.64
CA THR A 311 -9.02 4.09 18.82
C THR A 311 -10.10 5.09 18.40
N ASN A 312 -9.87 6.38 18.59
CA ASN A 312 -10.86 7.43 18.35
C ASN A 312 -10.54 8.31 17.12
N LYS A 313 -9.49 7.96 16.34
CA LYS A 313 -8.97 8.70 15.18
C LYS A 313 -8.51 10.14 15.49
N ALA A 314 -8.50 10.54 16.75
CA ALA A 314 -8.09 11.87 17.16
C ALA A 314 -6.55 11.97 17.25
N ASP A 315 -6.01 13.12 16.89
CA ASP A 315 -4.60 13.41 17.08
C ASP A 315 -4.18 13.28 18.54
N ILE A 316 -2.91 12.95 18.74
CA ILE A 316 -2.29 12.91 20.07
C ILE A 316 -2.17 14.36 20.53
N ARG A 317 -2.68 14.64 21.72
CA ARG A 317 -2.74 16.02 22.24
C ARG A 317 -1.49 16.43 22.99
N TRP A 318 -0.78 15.47 23.60
CA TRP A 318 0.37 15.78 24.43
C TRP A 318 1.33 14.59 24.59
N ASN A 319 2.51 14.85 25.17
CA ASN A 319 3.48 13.81 25.54
C ASN A 319 2.89 12.85 26.57
N PHE A 320 3.40 11.62 26.61
CA PHE A 320 2.95 10.54 27.48
C PHE A 320 1.51 10.07 27.22
N THR A 321 1.00 10.19 25.99
CA THR A 321 -0.16 9.42 25.53
C THR A 321 0.28 7.98 25.30
N LYS A 322 -0.54 7.04 25.76
CA LYS A 322 -0.19 5.61 25.77
C LYS A 322 -1.24 4.80 25.01
N PHE A 323 -0.79 3.77 24.30
CA PHE A 323 -1.66 2.82 23.61
C PHE A 323 -1.32 1.43 24.10
N LEU A 324 -2.30 0.73 24.66
CA LEU A 324 -2.16 -0.64 25.13
C LEU A 324 -2.67 -1.60 24.07
N VAL A 325 -1.83 -2.57 23.71
CA VAL A 325 -2.07 -3.58 22.67
C VAL A 325 -2.03 -4.96 23.32
N ASP A 326 -3.00 -5.81 22.98
CA ASP A 326 -3.07 -7.17 23.51
C ASP A 326 -2.12 -8.15 22.78
N ARG A 327 -2.14 -9.42 23.19
CA ARG A 327 -1.29 -10.48 22.65
C ARG A 327 -1.56 -10.82 21.17
N ASP A 328 -2.74 -10.46 20.66
CA ASP A 328 -3.17 -10.69 19.29
C ASP A 328 -2.89 -9.46 18.39
N GLY A 329 -2.31 -8.38 18.96
CA GLY A 329 -2.00 -7.13 18.24
C GLY A 329 -3.18 -6.16 18.13
N LYS A 330 -4.26 -6.39 18.88
CA LYS A 330 -5.41 -5.49 18.91
C LYS A 330 -5.15 -4.35 19.89
N VAL A 331 -5.42 -3.12 19.49
CA VAL A 331 -5.36 -1.94 20.37
C VAL A 331 -6.56 -1.99 21.33
N VAL A 332 -6.27 -2.15 22.61
CA VAL A 332 -7.29 -2.32 23.66
C VAL A 332 -7.78 -0.98 24.18
N LYS A 333 -6.85 -0.08 24.48
CA LYS A 333 -7.18 1.24 25.06
C LYS A 333 -6.10 2.26 24.78
N ARG A 334 -6.51 3.50 24.54
CA ARG A 334 -5.69 4.69 24.56
C ARG A 334 -5.86 5.37 25.92
N PHE A 335 -4.74 5.77 26.52
CA PHE A 335 -4.68 6.57 27.73
C PHE A 335 -4.05 7.92 27.42
N GLU A 336 -4.66 8.99 27.81
CA GLU A 336 -4.09 10.33 27.70
C GLU A 336 -3.00 10.55 28.77
N SER A 337 -2.26 11.66 28.66
CA SER A 337 -1.10 11.95 29.52
C SER A 337 -1.40 11.90 31.02
N GLY A 338 -2.57 12.38 31.44
CA GLY A 338 -2.99 12.49 32.82
C GLY A 338 -3.82 11.32 33.35
N ASP A 339 -4.09 10.32 32.52
CA ASP A 339 -4.90 9.16 32.94
C ASP A 339 -4.18 8.30 33.99
N SER A 340 -4.96 7.60 34.78
CA SER A 340 -4.48 6.78 35.90
C SER A 340 -3.56 5.66 35.46
N LEU A 341 -2.32 5.66 35.95
CA LEU A 341 -1.38 4.56 35.73
C LEU A 341 -1.75 3.29 36.53
N ASP A 342 -2.56 3.42 37.57
CA ASP A 342 -3.08 2.26 38.32
C ASP A 342 -4.17 1.54 37.51
N GLU A 343 -4.99 2.30 36.75
CA GLU A 343 -5.94 1.69 35.80
C GLU A 343 -5.21 0.99 34.66
N LEU A 344 -4.16 1.61 34.11
CA LEU A 344 -3.29 1.01 33.12
C LEU A 344 -2.70 -0.30 33.64
N GLU A 345 -2.14 -0.33 34.84
CA GLU A 345 -1.57 -1.54 35.44
C GLU A 345 -2.61 -2.65 35.63
N LYS A 346 -3.80 -2.33 36.13
CA LYS A 346 -4.90 -3.32 36.26
C LYS A 346 -5.23 -3.96 34.94
N LEU A 347 -5.27 -3.17 33.85
CA LEU A 347 -5.57 -3.68 32.52
C LEU A 347 -4.42 -4.53 31.95
N ILE A 348 -3.16 -4.13 32.18
CA ILE A 348 -1.99 -4.96 31.83
C ILE A 348 -2.07 -6.33 32.52
N LYS A 349 -2.33 -6.38 33.81
CA LYS A 349 -2.49 -7.63 34.59
C LYS A 349 -3.57 -8.52 33.99
N SER A 350 -4.75 -7.95 33.74
CA SER A 350 -5.89 -8.70 33.17
C SER A 350 -5.55 -9.29 31.79
N LEU A 351 -4.81 -8.57 30.94
CA LEU A 351 -4.41 -9.08 29.62
C LEU A 351 -3.32 -10.16 29.73
N LEU A 352 -2.43 -10.07 30.70
CA LEU A 352 -1.39 -11.07 30.94
C LEU A 352 -1.93 -12.39 31.48
N GLU A 353 -3.06 -12.36 32.23
CA GLU A 353 -3.75 -13.55 32.77
C GLU A 353 -4.54 -14.31 31.68
N GLN A 354 -4.84 -13.69 30.55
CA GLN A 354 -5.52 -14.37 29.44
C GLN A 354 -4.61 -15.45 28.82
N PRO A 355 -5.16 -16.62 28.48
CA PRO A 355 -4.37 -17.68 27.87
C PRO A 355 -3.74 -17.21 26.55
N LYS A 356 -2.50 -17.62 26.30
CA LYS A 356 -1.90 -17.48 24.98
C LYS A 356 -2.68 -18.36 24.01
N LYS A 357 -3.28 -17.76 22.99
CA LYS A 357 -3.92 -18.49 21.88
C LYS A 357 -2.90 -19.11 20.95
#